data_c5f87d5b23495c78aa3f43893c72d96e
#
_entry.id   c5f87d5b23495c78aa3f43893c72d96e
#
_cell.length_a   1.000
_cell.length_b   1.000
_cell.length_c   1.000
_cell.angle_alpha   90.00
_cell.angle_beta   90.00
_cell.angle_gamma   90.00
#
_symmetry.space_group_name_H-M   'P 1'
#
loop_
_entity.id
_entity.type
_entity.pdbx_description
1 polymer ?
#
loop_
_entity_poly.entity_id
_entity_poly.type
_entity_poly.pdbx_seq_one_letter_code
_entity_poly.pdbx_strand_id
1 'polypeptide(L)'
;MEDLTMRTYDLTPFYRSTVGFDRLFNLLDQAGSDGSPGYPPYNIERTGENAYRITVAVSGFSKDELSIVAKENTLTIKGEKVANENSKAEVLYRGIAARAFERAFQLADFVQVKDASLENGLLHVDLVREIPEAKKPRQIAINTGAAKAQVIESSVAA
;
A
#
# COMPACT_ATOMS: atom_id res chain seq x y z
N MET A 1 -11.85 15.59 -42.24
CA MET A 1 -12.26 14.77 -41.08
C MET A 1 -11.00 14.47 -40.27
N GLU A 2 -10.78 15.25 -39.26
CA GLU A 2 -9.66 15.02 -38.34
C GLU A 2 -10.08 13.98 -37.31
N ASP A 3 -9.38 12.88 -37.36
CA ASP A 3 -9.56 11.77 -36.45
C ASP A 3 -9.00 12.17 -35.09
N LEU A 4 -9.90 12.65 -34.20
CA LEU A 4 -9.62 12.90 -32.80
C LEU A 4 -9.43 11.57 -32.08
N THR A 5 -8.27 10.94 -32.28
CA THR A 5 -7.84 9.85 -31.41
C THR A 5 -7.59 10.45 -30.02
N MET A 6 -8.61 10.35 -29.16
CA MET A 6 -8.43 10.56 -27.73
C MET A 6 -7.37 9.58 -27.25
N ARG A 7 -6.19 10.09 -26.98
CA ARG A 7 -5.17 9.36 -26.24
C ARG A 7 -5.70 9.15 -24.83
N THR A 8 -6.25 7.99 -24.59
CA THR A 8 -6.55 7.53 -23.24
C THR A 8 -5.21 7.36 -22.52
N TYR A 9 -4.93 8.26 -21.61
CA TYR A 9 -3.79 8.10 -20.71
C TYR A 9 -4.08 6.93 -19.78
N ASP A 10 -3.32 5.85 -19.92
CA ASP A 10 -3.39 4.71 -19.02
C ASP A 10 -2.74 5.10 -17.68
N LEU A 11 -3.57 5.41 -16.69
CA LEU A 11 -3.16 5.72 -15.32
C LEU A 11 -3.00 4.46 -14.46
N THR A 12 -3.24 3.28 -15.04
CA THR A 12 -3.16 1.99 -14.36
C THR A 12 -1.84 1.79 -13.59
N PRO A 13 -0.64 2.16 -14.13
CA PRO A 13 0.61 2.00 -13.38
C PRO A 13 0.68 2.84 -12.10
N PHE A 14 -0.03 3.96 -12.02
CA PHE A 14 0.04 4.85 -10.86
C PHE A 14 -0.76 4.32 -9.67
N TYR A 15 -1.94 3.79 -9.88
CA TYR A 15 -2.76 3.31 -8.77
C TYR A 15 -2.51 1.85 -8.39
N ARG A 16 -1.86 1.05 -9.24
CA ARG A 16 -1.43 -0.32 -8.91
C ARG A 16 -0.38 -0.38 -7.80
N SER A 17 0.37 0.70 -7.61
CA SER A 17 1.41 0.80 -6.60
C SER A 17 0.98 1.60 -5.37
N THR A 18 -0.32 1.88 -5.22
CA THR A 18 -0.86 2.73 -4.17
C THR A 18 -1.84 1.96 -3.28
N VAL A 19 -1.69 2.08 -1.98
CA VAL A 19 -2.52 1.40 -0.97
C VAL A 19 -3.22 2.43 -0.09
N GLY A 20 -4.52 2.25 0.15
CA GLY A 20 -5.33 3.12 1.01
C GLY A 20 -6.10 4.22 0.28
N PHE A 21 -6.05 4.28 -1.04
CA PHE A 21 -6.78 5.22 -1.88
C PHE A 21 -7.95 4.56 -2.62
N ASP A 22 -8.72 3.71 -1.96
CA ASP A 22 -9.76 2.85 -2.57
C ASP A 22 -10.80 3.61 -3.40
N ARG A 23 -11.21 4.79 -2.95
CA ARG A 23 -12.20 5.61 -3.67
C ARG A 23 -11.66 6.12 -5.00
N LEU A 24 -10.37 6.45 -5.03
CA LEU A 24 -9.69 6.87 -6.25
C LEU A 24 -9.55 5.70 -7.22
N PHE A 25 -9.25 4.50 -6.71
CA PHE A 25 -9.16 3.29 -7.51
C PHE A 25 -10.47 2.96 -8.22
N ASN A 26 -11.61 3.04 -7.54
CA ASN A 26 -12.92 2.78 -8.13
C ASN A 26 -13.26 3.74 -9.27
N LEU A 27 -12.80 4.98 -9.19
CA LEU A 27 -13.00 5.98 -10.25
C LEU A 27 -12.07 5.74 -11.45
N LEU A 28 -10.86 5.26 -11.20
CA LEU A 28 -9.86 5.03 -12.24
C LEU A 28 -10.03 3.66 -12.93
N ASP A 29 -10.55 2.67 -12.22
CA ASP A 29 -10.81 1.32 -12.76
C ASP A 29 -11.92 1.33 -13.83
N GLN A 30 -12.82 2.30 -13.77
CA GLN A 30 -13.81 2.52 -14.82
C GLN A 30 -13.23 3.14 -16.10
N ALA A 31 -12.00 3.65 -16.04
CA ALA A 31 -11.39 4.37 -17.15
C ALA A 31 -10.32 3.59 -17.94
N GLY A 32 -9.87 2.43 -17.49
CA GLY A 32 -8.79 1.74 -18.16
C GLY A 32 -8.58 0.28 -17.78
N SER A 33 -8.93 -0.61 -18.67
CA SER A 33 -8.54 -2.02 -18.63
C SER A 33 -7.31 -2.25 -19.50
N ASP A 34 -6.42 -3.13 -19.04
CA ASP A 34 -5.30 -3.76 -19.73
C ASP A 34 -3.96 -3.03 -19.74
N GLY A 35 -3.29 -3.05 -18.61
CA GLY A 35 -1.84 -2.96 -18.57
C GLY A 35 -1.24 -4.31 -18.17
N SER A 36 -0.30 -4.83 -18.95
CA SER A 36 0.47 -6.02 -18.60
C SER A 36 1.11 -5.85 -17.22
N PRO A 37 0.84 -6.75 -16.25
CA PRO A 37 1.45 -6.64 -14.93
C PRO A 37 2.97 -6.79 -15.04
N GLY A 38 3.72 -5.83 -14.49
CA GLY A 38 5.16 -5.94 -14.39
C GLY A 38 5.57 -7.11 -13.49
N TYR A 39 6.81 -7.55 -13.61
CA TYR A 39 7.38 -8.59 -12.76
C TYR A 39 7.86 -8.01 -11.43
N PRO A 40 7.62 -8.69 -10.29
CA PRO A 40 6.77 -9.86 -10.11
C PRO A 40 5.28 -9.50 -10.09
N PRO A 41 4.39 -10.44 -10.43
CA PRO A 41 2.95 -10.24 -10.30
C PRO A 41 2.57 -9.99 -8.85
N TYR A 42 1.60 -9.12 -8.62
CA TYR A 42 1.11 -8.82 -7.28
C TYR A 42 -0.37 -8.47 -7.29
N ASN A 43 -1.01 -8.65 -6.15
CA ASN A 43 -2.37 -8.22 -5.86
C ASN A 43 -2.36 -7.23 -4.70
N ILE A 44 -3.27 -6.29 -4.73
CA ILE A 44 -3.59 -5.42 -3.60
C ILE A 44 -5.06 -5.65 -3.26
N GLU A 45 -5.33 -6.09 -2.04
CA GLU A 45 -6.66 -6.44 -1.57
C GLU A 45 -7.02 -5.63 -0.33
N ARG A 46 -8.27 -5.27 -0.23
CA ARG A 46 -8.83 -4.73 1.00
C ARG A 46 -9.44 -5.87 1.80
N THR A 47 -8.87 -6.16 2.95
CA THR A 47 -9.29 -7.27 3.82
C THR A 47 -10.24 -6.85 4.94
N GLY A 48 -10.38 -5.55 5.15
CA GLY A 48 -11.26 -4.96 6.16
C GLY A 48 -11.42 -3.47 5.94
N GLU A 49 -12.14 -2.78 6.80
CA GLU A 49 -12.41 -1.35 6.67
C GLU A 49 -11.11 -0.52 6.63
N ASN A 50 -10.16 -0.87 7.48
CA ASN A 50 -8.84 -0.24 7.57
C ASN A 50 -7.70 -1.26 7.42
N ALA A 51 -7.95 -2.37 6.75
CA ALA A 51 -6.99 -3.44 6.57
C ALA A 51 -6.79 -3.77 5.08
N TYR A 52 -5.56 -3.95 4.70
CA TYR A 52 -5.15 -4.24 3.33
C TYR A 52 -4.12 -5.35 3.31
N ARG A 53 -4.02 -6.03 2.19
CA ARG A 53 -2.99 -7.04 1.94
C ARG A 53 -2.39 -6.85 0.56
N ILE A 54 -1.06 -6.84 0.52
CA ILE A 54 -0.32 -6.96 -0.74
C ILE A 54 0.16 -8.40 -0.82
N THR A 55 -0.13 -9.07 -1.92
CA THR A 55 0.37 -10.43 -2.20
C THR A 55 1.26 -10.38 -3.43
N VAL A 56 2.50 -10.81 -3.28
CA VAL A 56 3.49 -10.82 -4.36
C VAL A 56 3.88 -12.26 -4.69
N ALA A 57 3.80 -12.61 -5.96
CA ALA A 57 4.22 -13.95 -6.43
C ALA A 57 5.75 -14.01 -6.51
N VAL A 58 6.37 -14.66 -5.54
CA VAL A 58 7.82 -14.77 -5.38
C VAL A 58 8.30 -16.22 -5.42
N SER A 59 7.67 -17.03 -6.27
CA SER A 59 8.04 -18.42 -6.44
C SER A 59 9.54 -18.58 -6.75
N GLY A 60 10.21 -19.44 -6.03
CA GLY A 60 11.64 -19.70 -6.17
C GLY A 60 12.55 -18.79 -5.33
N PHE A 61 12.00 -17.83 -4.58
CA PHE A 61 12.75 -17.05 -3.60
C PHE A 61 12.62 -17.65 -2.21
N SER A 62 13.74 -17.73 -1.51
CA SER A 62 13.76 -18.03 -0.07
C SER A 62 13.53 -16.75 0.74
N LYS A 63 13.21 -16.91 2.02
CA LYS A 63 13.06 -15.79 2.94
C LYS A 63 14.30 -14.89 2.99
N ASP A 64 15.48 -15.48 2.93
CA ASP A 64 16.76 -14.76 3.02
C ASP A 64 17.07 -13.94 1.75
N GLU A 65 16.43 -14.28 0.63
CA GLU A 65 16.54 -13.58 -0.65
C GLU A 65 15.54 -12.42 -0.80
N LEU A 66 14.64 -12.26 0.17
CA LEU A 66 13.59 -11.24 0.17
C LEU A 66 13.85 -10.19 1.26
N SER A 67 13.58 -8.95 0.93
CA SER A 67 13.69 -7.81 1.85
C SER A 67 12.47 -6.91 1.72
N ILE A 68 11.94 -6.48 2.86
CA ILE A 68 10.82 -5.55 2.95
C ILE A 68 11.26 -4.36 3.80
N VAL A 69 11.17 -3.17 3.23
CA VAL A 69 11.53 -1.91 3.91
C VAL A 69 10.37 -0.94 3.81
N ALA A 70 9.86 -0.50 4.94
CA ALA A 70 8.90 0.59 5.02
C ALA A 70 9.62 1.85 5.49
N LYS A 71 9.57 2.89 4.68
CA LYS A 71 10.14 4.20 4.99
C LYS A 71 9.14 5.28 4.61
N GLU A 72 8.74 6.10 5.59
CA GLU A 72 7.72 7.12 5.40
C GLU A 72 6.45 6.49 4.80
N ASN A 73 5.98 6.99 3.67
CA ASN A 73 4.80 6.48 2.97
C ASN A 73 5.16 5.52 1.82
N THR A 74 6.35 4.92 1.85
CA THR A 74 6.80 4.01 0.81
C THR A 74 7.15 2.65 1.39
N LEU A 75 6.57 1.61 0.82
CA LEU A 75 6.91 0.22 1.08
C LEU A 75 7.72 -0.31 -0.11
N THR A 76 8.93 -0.74 0.14
CA THR A 76 9.80 -1.33 -0.88
C THR A 76 9.99 -2.81 -0.62
N ILE A 77 9.69 -3.63 -1.61
CA ILE A 77 9.90 -5.08 -1.59
C ILE A 77 10.98 -5.42 -2.62
N LYS A 78 12.05 -6.06 -2.18
CA LYS A 78 13.16 -6.50 -3.02
C LYS A 78 13.31 -8.00 -2.96
N GLY A 79 13.67 -8.58 -4.10
CA GLY A 79 14.12 -9.95 -4.20
C GLY A 79 15.47 -10.01 -4.90
N GLU A 80 16.43 -10.64 -4.28
CA GLU A 80 17.76 -10.88 -4.84
C GLU A 80 17.99 -12.37 -4.95
N LYS A 81 18.37 -12.82 -6.15
CA LYS A 81 18.66 -14.24 -6.39
C LYS A 81 20.14 -14.48 -6.23
N VAL A 82 20.50 -15.36 -5.29
CA VAL A 82 21.87 -15.84 -5.20
C VAL A 82 22.13 -16.77 -6.40
N ALA A 83 23.09 -16.40 -7.25
CA ALA A 83 23.47 -17.21 -8.39
C ALA A 83 23.97 -18.58 -7.93
N ASN A 84 23.27 -19.63 -8.31
CA ASN A 84 23.68 -21.01 -8.02
C ASN A 84 24.63 -21.46 -9.13
N GLU A 85 25.92 -21.16 -8.97
CA GLU A 85 26.98 -21.50 -9.95
C GLU A 85 27.20 -23.00 -10.13
N ASN A 86 26.60 -23.84 -9.27
CA ASN A 86 26.74 -25.29 -9.26
C ASN A 86 25.63 -26.05 -9.99
N SER A 87 24.74 -25.38 -10.68
CA SER A 87 23.72 -26.06 -11.48
C SER A 87 24.35 -26.63 -12.75
N LYS A 88 24.58 -27.96 -12.76
CA LYS A 88 25.03 -28.71 -13.96
C LYS A 88 23.90 -28.92 -14.99
N ALA A 89 22.71 -28.38 -14.71
CA ALA A 89 21.55 -28.56 -15.56
C ALA A 89 21.53 -27.55 -16.70
N GLU A 90 21.36 -28.03 -17.93
CA GLU A 90 21.06 -27.21 -19.09
C GLU A 90 19.58 -26.85 -19.08
N VAL A 91 19.28 -25.54 -19.11
CA VAL A 91 17.89 -25.06 -19.17
C VAL A 91 17.41 -25.09 -20.61
N LEU A 92 16.48 -25.99 -20.93
CA LEU A 92 15.89 -26.08 -22.28
C LEU A 92 14.80 -25.06 -22.52
N TYR A 93 14.05 -24.69 -21.48
CA TYR A 93 13.01 -23.66 -21.53
C TYR A 93 12.86 -23.02 -20.15
N ARG A 94 12.76 -21.70 -20.12
CA ARG A 94 12.58 -20.92 -18.89
C ARG A 94 11.31 -20.11 -18.95
N GLY A 95 10.24 -20.63 -18.33
CA GLY A 95 8.98 -19.92 -18.15
C GLY A 95 8.87 -19.20 -16.81
N ILE A 96 9.58 -19.71 -15.77
CA ILE A 96 9.62 -19.09 -14.45
C ILE A 96 10.81 -18.14 -14.37
N ALA A 97 10.52 -16.84 -14.34
CA ALA A 97 11.55 -15.82 -14.24
C ALA A 97 11.90 -15.54 -12.76
N ALA A 98 12.77 -16.37 -12.18
CA ALA A 98 13.33 -16.09 -10.86
C ALA A 98 14.48 -15.10 -10.96
N ARG A 99 14.18 -13.83 -11.21
CA ARG A 99 15.15 -12.75 -11.35
C ARG A 99 15.01 -11.71 -10.25
N ALA A 100 16.10 -11.01 -9.95
CA ALA A 100 16.07 -9.91 -9.00
C ALA A 100 15.03 -8.87 -9.38
N PHE A 101 14.34 -8.33 -8.39
CA PHE A 101 13.34 -7.29 -8.57
C PHE A 101 13.35 -6.29 -7.41
N GLU A 102 12.82 -5.13 -7.69
CA GLU A 102 12.52 -4.10 -6.69
C GLU A 102 11.14 -3.51 -7.01
N ARG A 103 10.24 -3.55 -6.06
CA ARG A 103 8.91 -2.96 -6.14
C ARG A 103 8.68 -1.97 -5.02
N ALA A 104 8.30 -0.75 -5.38
CA ALA A 104 7.90 0.29 -4.45
C ALA A 104 6.38 0.50 -4.52
N PHE A 105 5.74 0.50 -3.37
CA PHE A 105 4.32 0.78 -3.20
C PHE A 105 4.16 2.08 -2.41
N GLN A 106 3.39 3.00 -2.96
CA GLN A 106 3.05 4.23 -2.26
C GLN A 106 1.90 3.95 -1.29
N LEU A 107 2.15 4.18 0.00
CA LEU A 107 1.14 4.04 1.05
C LEU A 107 0.44 5.37 1.28
N ALA A 108 -0.88 5.32 1.51
CA ALA A 108 -1.61 6.47 2.00
C ALA A 108 -1.17 6.85 3.42
N ASP A 109 -1.49 8.06 3.85
CA ASP A 109 -1.20 8.51 5.20
C ASP A 109 -1.83 7.56 6.24
N PHE A 110 -1.09 7.30 7.31
CA PHE A 110 -1.47 6.42 8.41
C PHE A 110 -1.57 4.94 8.09
N VAL A 111 -1.16 4.51 6.90
CA VAL A 111 -1.03 3.09 6.55
C VAL A 111 0.33 2.58 7.02
N GLN A 112 0.31 1.52 7.80
CA GLN A 112 1.50 0.88 8.36
C GLN A 112 1.52 -0.61 8.05
N VAL A 113 2.72 -1.18 7.93
CA VAL A 113 2.90 -2.62 7.82
C VAL A 113 2.67 -3.25 9.19
N LYS A 114 1.73 -4.20 9.24
CA LYS A 114 1.40 -4.95 10.45
C LYS A 114 2.21 -6.24 10.55
N ASP A 115 2.28 -6.98 9.47
CA ASP A 115 2.94 -8.28 9.41
C ASP A 115 3.33 -8.62 7.97
N ALA A 116 4.25 -9.59 7.83
CA ALA A 116 4.62 -10.17 6.55
C ALA A 116 4.89 -11.65 6.70
N SER A 117 4.37 -12.44 5.78
CA SER A 117 4.53 -13.91 5.75
C SER A 117 4.84 -14.40 4.35
N LEU A 118 5.62 -15.48 4.28
CA LEU A 118 5.93 -16.18 3.03
C LEU A 118 5.30 -17.57 3.09
N GLU A 119 4.36 -17.83 2.21
CA GLU A 119 3.62 -19.08 2.17
C GLU A 119 3.31 -19.48 0.73
N ASN A 120 3.57 -20.74 0.41
CA ASN A 120 3.27 -21.32 -0.92
C ASN A 120 3.83 -20.51 -2.12
N GLY A 121 4.99 -19.88 -1.97
CA GLY A 121 5.58 -19.05 -3.02
C GLY A 121 4.94 -17.65 -3.15
N LEU A 122 4.09 -17.27 -2.21
CA LEU A 122 3.46 -15.96 -2.13
C LEU A 122 3.96 -15.21 -0.90
N LEU A 123 4.39 -13.99 -1.10
CA LEU A 123 4.72 -13.06 -0.03
C LEU A 123 3.47 -12.23 0.29
N HIS A 124 2.93 -12.38 1.48
CA HIS A 124 1.82 -11.60 1.99
C HIS A 124 2.34 -10.50 2.90
N VAL A 125 1.94 -9.27 2.65
CA VAL A 125 2.24 -8.11 3.49
C VAL A 125 0.92 -7.52 3.96
N ASP A 126 0.65 -7.63 5.24
CA ASP A 126 -0.55 -7.09 5.87
C ASP A 126 -0.32 -5.66 6.32
N LEU A 127 -1.24 -4.80 5.95
CA LEU A 127 -1.21 -3.37 6.20
C LEU A 127 -2.47 -2.95 6.95
N VAL A 128 -2.31 -1.97 7.82
CA VAL A 128 -3.41 -1.39 8.57
C VAL A 128 -3.35 0.13 8.48
N ARG A 129 -4.51 0.75 8.33
CA ARG A 129 -4.65 2.20 8.40
C ARG A 129 -5.09 2.59 9.81
N GLU A 130 -4.21 3.26 10.54
CA GLU A 130 -4.46 3.77 11.88
C GLU A 130 -4.44 5.29 11.86
N ILE A 131 -5.62 5.91 12.01
CA ILE A 131 -5.73 7.35 12.15
C ILE A 131 -5.49 7.68 13.63
N PRO A 132 -4.47 8.51 13.96
CA PRO A 132 -4.26 8.94 15.35
C PRO A 132 -5.49 9.62 15.93
N GLU A 133 -5.78 9.39 17.22
CA GLU A 133 -6.93 9.99 17.92
C GLU A 133 -6.96 11.53 17.79
N ALA A 134 -5.79 12.16 17.81
CA ALA A 134 -5.67 13.62 17.63
C ALA A 134 -6.14 14.12 16.25
N LYS A 135 -6.21 13.24 15.25
CA LYS A 135 -6.63 13.56 13.87
C LYS A 135 -8.01 13.04 13.51
N LYS A 136 -8.65 12.29 14.39
CA LYS A 136 -10.04 11.89 14.20
C LYS A 136 -10.98 13.08 14.37
N PRO A 137 -12.11 13.11 13.65
CA PRO A 137 -13.14 14.11 13.88
C PRO A 137 -13.58 14.08 15.33
N ARG A 138 -13.55 15.22 15.98
CA ARG A 138 -14.04 15.37 17.36
C ARG A 138 -15.16 16.40 17.40
N GLN A 139 -16.14 16.16 18.22
CA GLN A 139 -17.18 17.11 18.49
C GLN A 139 -16.68 18.16 19.48
N ILE A 140 -16.75 19.42 19.10
CA ILE A 140 -16.35 20.52 19.96
C ILE A 140 -17.60 21.06 20.63
N ALA A 141 -17.61 21.06 21.95
CA ALA A 141 -18.69 21.64 22.73
C ALA A 141 -18.66 23.17 22.61
N ILE A 142 -19.79 23.74 22.29
CA ILE A 142 -19.97 25.21 22.24
C ILE A 142 -20.33 25.66 23.63
N ASN A 143 -19.41 26.35 24.31
CA ASN A 143 -19.67 26.95 25.60
C ASN A 143 -20.40 28.26 25.39
N THR A 144 -21.59 28.39 25.94
CA THR A 144 -22.31 29.66 26.01
C THR A 144 -21.67 30.51 27.09
N GLY A 145 -21.44 31.80 26.80
CA GLY A 145 -20.70 32.73 27.67
C GLY A 145 -21.28 32.92 29.10
N ALA A 146 -22.42 32.32 29.41
CA ALA A 146 -23.01 32.33 30.74
C ALA A 146 -22.21 31.56 31.80
N ALA A 147 -21.34 30.60 31.40
CA ALA A 147 -20.53 29.86 32.35
C ALA A 147 -19.30 30.64 32.85
N LYS A 148 -18.90 31.75 32.22
CA LYS A 148 -17.77 32.55 32.66
C LYS A 148 -18.10 33.57 33.74
N ALA A 149 -19.40 33.89 33.94
CA ALA A 149 -19.80 34.92 34.91
C ALA A 149 -19.87 34.34 36.37
N GLN A 150 -19.95 33.06 36.52
CA GLN A 150 -20.05 32.43 37.87
C GLN A 150 -18.70 32.23 38.59
N VAL A 151 -17.61 32.32 37.86
CA VAL A 151 -16.25 32.10 38.43
C VAL A 151 -15.65 33.34 39.06
N ILE A 152 -16.22 34.53 38.76
CA ILE A 152 -15.68 35.82 39.25
C ILE A 152 -16.29 36.22 40.61
N GLU A 153 -17.46 35.71 40.95
CA GLU A 153 -18.15 36.09 42.23
C GLU A 153 -17.62 35.35 43.47
N SER A 154 -16.90 34.24 43.29
CA SER A 154 -16.38 33.49 44.45
C SER A 154 -14.99 33.93 44.94
N SER A 155 -14.36 34.90 44.32
CA SER A 155 -13.03 35.40 44.70
C SER A 155 -13.02 36.73 45.45
N VAL A 156 -14.19 37.32 45.77
CA VAL A 156 -14.31 38.63 46.44
C VAL A 156 -14.95 38.54 47.85
N ALA A 157 -15.11 37.33 48.38
CA ALA A 157 -15.52 37.15 49.77
C ALA A 157 -14.31 36.81 50.62
N ALA A 158 -13.55 37.80 50.97
CA ALA A 158 -12.61 37.72 52.08
C ALA A 158 -13.03 38.62 53.21
#